data_ce2ab753f2e446331968f46173491406
#
_entry.id   ce2ab753f2e446331968f46173491406
#
_cell.length_a   1.000
_cell.length_b   1.000
_cell.length_c   1.000
_cell.angle_alpha   90.00
_cell.angle_beta   90.00
_cell.angle_gamma   90.00
#
_symmetry.space_group_name_H-M   'P 1'
#
loop_
_entity.id
_entity.type
_entity.pdbx_description
1 polymer ?
#
loop_
_entity_poly.entity_id
_entity_poly.type
_entity_poly.pdbx_seq_one_letter_code
_entity_poly.pdbx_strand_id
1 'polypeptide(L)'
;MEWIKQSGMLLASGNIVDYPGQTLDELAEDILLMKELEISWAPVIPYLSAANTPLAAEGGRGSQEKTLREIAILRLMMPEVNITAQQPGENPENGLADTEGNLKALNAGANMLFADMLPDALAKSFSVVDNRTTLGLDHIKKMADLAGMQLLYK
;
A
#
# COMPACT_ATOMS: atom_id res chain seq x y z
N MET A 1 17.65 -9.63 6.77
CA MET A 1 17.34 -8.18 6.89
C MET A 1 18.51 -7.37 7.45
N GLU A 2 19.28 -7.89 8.41
CA GLU A 2 20.48 -7.21 8.94
C GLU A 2 21.52 -6.84 7.87
N TRP A 3 21.77 -7.71 6.90
CA TRP A 3 22.71 -7.41 5.81
C TRP A 3 22.29 -6.21 4.94
N ILE A 4 20.99 -5.98 4.78
CA ILE A 4 20.46 -4.81 4.06
C ILE A 4 20.85 -3.53 4.84
N LYS A 5 20.62 -3.52 6.15
CA LYS A 5 20.98 -2.39 7.01
C LYS A 5 22.49 -2.18 7.06
N GLN A 6 23.27 -3.25 7.21
CA GLN A 6 24.75 -3.19 7.24
C GLN A 6 25.36 -2.67 5.94
N SER A 7 24.68 -2.86 4.80
CA SER A 7 25.10 -2.31 3.49
C SER A 7 24.74 -0.83 3.30
N GLY A 8 24.08 -0.19 4.28
CA GLY A 8 23.61 1.19 4.18
C GLY A 8 22.34 1.37 3.36
N MET A 9 21.68 0.28 2.96
CA MET A 9 20.40 0.33 2.25
C MET A 9 19.23 0.53 3.22
N LEU A 10 18.18 1.18 2.74
CA LEU A 10 16.93 1.32 3.48
C LEU A 10 16.12 0.03 3.40
N LEU A 11 15.53 -0.36 4.52
CA LEU A 11 14.70 -1.56 4.60
C LEU A 11 13.22 -1.18 4.35
N ALA A 12 12.58 -1.88 3.42
CA ALA A 12 11.15 -1.84 3.20
C ALA A 12 10.52 -3.17 3.62
N SER A 13 9.42 -3.11 4.33
CA SER A 13 8.57 -4.26 4.64
C SER A 13 7.14 -3.78 4.90
N GLY A 14 6.15 -4.59 4.56
CA GLY A 14 4.75 -4.21 4.73
C GLY A 14 3.83 -5.40 4.64
N ASN A 15 2.52 -5.15 4.71
CA ASN A 15 1.51 -6.17 4.84
C ASN A 15 0.54 -6.22 3.67
N ILE A 16 0.07 -7.43 3.40
CA ILE A 16 -1.21 -7.68 2.73
C ILE A 16 -2.23 -7.93 3.83
N VAL A 17 -3.25 -7.08 3.92
CA VAL A 17 -4.19 -7.04 5.04
C VAL A 17 -5.45 -7.83 4.71
N ASP A 18 -5.89 -8.65 5.67
CA ASP A 18 -7.16 -9.37 5.63
C ASP A 18 -7.24 -10.39 4.47
N TYR A 19 -6.15 -11.14 4.25
CA TYR A 19 -6.18 -12.32 3.38
C TYR A 19 -6.92 -13.48 4.08
N PRO A 20 -7.47 -14.45 3.34
CA PRO A 20 -8.18 -15.58 3.92
C PRO A 20 -7.36 -16.29 5.01
N GLY A 21 -7.94 -16.39 6.20
CA GLY A 21 -7.31 -17.03 7.36
C GLY A 21 -6.44 -16.12 8.24
N GLN A 22 -6.12 -14.89 7.82
CA GLN A 22 -5.33 -13.97 8.64
C GLN A 22 -6.09 -13.56 9.91
N THR A 23 -5.43 -13.67 11.06
CA THR A 23 -5.94 -13.23 12.36
C THR A 23 -5.52 -11.81 12.70
N LEU A 24 -6.19 -11.19 13.66
CA LEU A 24 -5.77 -9.87 14.17
C LEU A 24 -4.46 -9.94 14.97
N ASP A 25 -4.19 -11.08 15.62
CA ASP A 25 -2.95 -11.26 16.38
C ASP A 25 -1.75 -11.32 15.43
N GLU A 26 -1.83 -12.08 14.32
CA GLU A 26 -0.79 -12.11 13.29
C GLU A 26 -0.54 -10.72 12.71
N LEU A 27 -1.61 -9.96 12.41
CA LEU A 27 -1.48 -8.59 11.90
C LEU A 27 -0.80 -7.67 12.91
N ALA A 28 -1.10 -7.81 14.21
CA ALA A 28 -0.46 -7.05 15.28
C ALA A 28 1.03 -7.41 15.43
N GLU A 29 1.37 -8.70 15.33
CA GLU A 29 2.76 -9.17 15.35
C GLU A 29 3.57 -8.62 14.18
N ASP A 30 2.99 -8.58 12.98
CA ASP A 30 3.62 -7.99 11.80
C ASP A 30 3.91 -6.49 11.99
N ILE A 31 2.97 -5.73 12.58
CA ILE A 31 3.17 -4.31 12.88
C ILE A 31 4.32 -4.12 13.89
N LEU A 32 4.37 -4.95 14.94
CA LEU A 32 5.44 -4.90 15.93
C LEU A 32 6.79 -5.26 15.32
N LEU A 33 6.84 -6.26 14.43
CA LEU A 33 8.03 -6.66 13.70
C LEU A 33 8.53 -5.52 12.79
N MET A 34 7.65 -4.83 12.07
CA MET A 34 8.01 -3.68 11.25
C MET A 34 8.69 -2.59 12.09
N LYS A 35 8.18 -2.33 13.30
CA LYS A 35 8.79 -1.38 14.24
C LYS A 35 10.16 -1.86 14.75
N GLU A 36 10.29 -3.12 15.14
CA GLU A 36 11.56 -3.72 15.60
C GLU A 36 12.62 -3.66 14.49
N LEU A 37 12.22 -3.91 13.26
CA LEU A 37 13.08 -3.85 12.09
C LEU A 37 13.44 -2.41 11.67
N GLU A 38 12.84 -1.38 12.29
CA GLU A 38 13.06 0.03 11.94
C GLU A 38 12.96 0.26 10.43
N ILE A 39 11.88 -0.20 9.83
CA ILE A 39 11.68 -0.05 8.39
C ILE A 39 11.56 1.42 7.98
N SER A 40 11.98 1.72 6.76
CA SER A 40 11.91 3.07 6.20
C SER A 40 10.67 3.29 5.32
N TRP A 41 10.07 2.20 4.87
CA TRP A 41 8.90 2.21 4.01
C TRP A 41 8.01 1.00 4.28
N ALA A 42 6.70 1.27 4.47
CA ALA A 42 5.64 0.30 4.70
C ALA A 42 4.62 0.32 3.54
N PRO A 43 4.73 -0.57 2.54
CA PRO A 43 3.62 -0.87 1.64
C PRO A 43 2.56 -1.68 2.39
N VAL A 44 1.39 -1.10 2.59
CA VAL A 44 0.24 -1.74 3.27
C VAL A 44 -0.95 -1.68 2.33
N ILE A 45 -1.44 -2.84 1.91
CA ILE A 45 -2.57 -2.96 0.98
C ILE A 45 -3.54 -4.04 1.44
N PRO A 46 -4.86 -3.90 1.20
CA PRO A 46 -5.78 -5.00 1.45
C PRO A 46 -5.51 -6.15 0.49
N TYR A 47 -5.83 -7.36 0.91
CA TYR A 47 -5.80 -8.52 0.02
C TYR A 47 -6.68 -8.28 -1.20
N LEU A 48 -6.14 -8.55 -2.37
CA LEU A 48 -6.85 -8.57 -3.65
C LEU A 48 -6.67 -9.96 -4.26
N SER A 49 -7.77 -10.66 -4.46
CA SER A 49 -7.72 -11.97 -5.10
C SER A 49 -7.21 -11.84 -6.53
N ALA A 50 -6.25 -12.67 -6.91
CA ALA A 50 -5.72 -12.75 -8.27
C ALA A 50 -6.06 -14.11 -8.88
N ALA A 51 -6.58 -14.12 -10.09
CA ALA A 51 -6.92 -15.34 -10.80
C ALA A 51 -5.72 -16.30 -10.90
N ASN A 52 -5.98 -17.60 -10.86
CA ASN A 52 -4.97 -18.66 -10.95
C ASN A 52 -3.97 -18.72 -9.78
N THR A 53 -4.28 -18.14 -8.63
CA THR A 53 -3.53 -18.32 -7.39
C THR A 53 -4.24 -19.30 -6.43
N PRO A 54 -3.51 -19.97 -5.51
CA PRO A 54 -4.13 -20.87 -4.54
C PRO A 54 -5.26 -20.21 -3.72
N LEU A 55 -5.06 -18.97 -3.29
CA LEU A 55 -6.05 -18.23 -2.50
C LEU A 55 -7.23 -17.70 -3.32
N ALA A 56 -7.15 -17.70 -4.65
CA ALA A 56 -8.26 -17.25 -5.50
C ALA A 56 -9.53 -18.08 -5.31
N ALA A 57 -9.37 -19.38 -4.98
CA ALA A 57 -10.50 -20.29 -4.71
C ALA A 57 -11.26 -19.91 -3.43
N GLU A 58 -10.60 -19.28 -2.47
CA GLU A 58 -11.20 -18.79 -1.24
C GLU A 58 -11.89 -17.43 -1.43
N GLY A 59 -11.60 -16.79 -2.57
CA GLY A 59 -12.26 -15.56 -3.02
C GLY A 59 -11.96 -14.36 -2.14
N GLY A 60 -12.73 -13.31 -2.37
CA GLY A 60 -12.82 -12.17 -1.49
C GLY A 60 -11.83 -11.06 -1.79
N ARG A 61 -11.99 -10.07 -0.95
CA ARG A 61 -11.17 -8.85 -0.93
C ARG A 61 -10.97 -8.48 0.53
N GLY A 62 -9.76 -8.12 0.88
CA GLY A 62 -9.42 -7.66 2.22
C GLY A 62 -10.14 -6.36 2.58
N SER A 63 -10.34 -6.16 3.86
CA SER A 63 -11.03 -5.00 4.43
C SER A 63 -10.22 -3.73 4.26
N GLN A 64 -10.77 -2.76 3.53
CA GLN A 64 -10.19 -1.41 3.47
C GLN A 64 -10.15 -0.77 4.87
N GLU A 65 -11.15 -0.98 5.70
CA GLU A 65 -11.18 -0.43 7.05
C GLU A 65 -10.03 -0.93 7.91
N LYS A 66 -9.74 -2.25 7.89
CA LYS A 66 -8.60 -2.82 8.61
C LYS A 66 -7.28 -2.23 8.09
N THR A 67 -7.14 -2.10 6.78
CA THR A 67 -5.95 -1.50 6.14
C THR A 67 -5.75 -0.06 6.58
N LEU A 68 -6.81 0.76 6.60
CA LEU A 68 -6.74 2.15 7.05
C LEU A 68 -6.40 2.26 8.54
N ARG A 69 -6.91 1.36 9.37
CA ARG A 69 -6.55 1.27 10.80
C ARG A 69 -5.08 0.92 10.98
N GLU A 70 -4.55 -0.04 10.20
CA GLU A 70 -3.13 -0.37 10.24
C GLU A 70 -2.27 0.83 9.83
N ILE A 71 -2.61 1.54 8.75
CA ILE A 71 -1.92 2.77 8.34
C ILE A 71 -1.88 3.79 9.49
N ALA A 72 -3.00 4.00 10.18
CA ALA A 72 -3.06 4.93 11.30
C ALA A 72 -2.19 4.48 12.49
N ILE A 73 -2.21 3.19 12.82
CA ILE A 73 -1.37 2.61 13.88
C ILE A 73 0.12 2.76 13.54
N LEU A 74 0.51 2.42 12.31
CA LEU A 74 1.89 2.55 11.84
C LEU A 74 2.36 4.01 11.92
N ARG A 75 1.52 4.97 11.53
CA ARG A 75 1.87 6.40 11.62
C ARG A 75 2.07 6.85 13.06
N LEU A 76 1.24 6.37 14.00
CA LEU A 76 1.39 6.70 15.42
C LEU A 76 2.64 6.03 16.04
N MET A 77 2.93 4.79 15.64
CA MET A 77 4.05 4.02 16.19
C MET A 77 5.40 4.37 15.56
N MET A 78 5.40 4.79 14.30
CA MET A 78 6.59 5.11 13.49
C MET A 78 6.36 6.43 12.71
N PRO A 79 6.48 7.60 13.38
CA PRO A 79 6.12 8.89 12.76
C PRO A 79 6.87 9.23 11.47
N GLU A 80 8.08 8.71 11.30
CA GLU A 80 8.96 9.03 10.17
C GLU A 80 8.88 8.01 9.02
N VAL A 81 8.16 6.89 9.18
CA VAL A 81 8.09 5.85 8.15
C VAL A 81 7.30 6.33 6.93
N ASN A 82 7.75 5.98 5.74
CA ASN A 82 6.97 6.20 4.53
C ASN A 82 5.89 5.11 4.42
N ILE A 83 4.63 5.50 4.29
CA ILE A 83 3.49 4.59 4.18
C ILE A 83 2.79 4.81 2.85
N THR A 84 2.57 3.74 2.10
CA THR A 84 1.92 3.80 0.78
C THR A 84 0.45 4.17 0.90
N ALA A 85 0.01 5.14 0.10
CA ALA A 85 -1.38 5.58 0.03
C ALA A 85 -2.18 4.95 -1.13
N GLN A 86 -1.54 4.19 -2.01
CA GLN A 86 -2.24 3.49 -3.10
C GLN A 86 -3.13 2.39 -2.53
N GLN A 87 -4.42 2.69 -2.47
CA GLN A 87 -5.45 1.81 -1.93
C GLN A 87 -6.59 1.66 -2.94
N PRO A 88 -7.18 0.47 -3.05
CA PRO A 88 -8.39 0.30 -3.83
C PRO A 88 -9.55 1.00 -3.13
N GLY A 89 -10.43 1.59 -3.93
CA GLY A 89 -11.72 2.14 -3.47
C GLY A 89 -12.83 1.08 -3.49
N GLU A 90 -14.07 1.54 -3.52
CA GLU A 90 -15.23 0.65 -3.63
C GLU A 90 -15.37 0.03 -5.03
N ASN A 91 -14.95 0.76 -6.08
CA ASN A 91 -14.96 0.21 -7.43
C ASN A 91 -13.69 -0.62 -7.70
N PRO A 92 -13.83 -1.96 -7.85
CA PRO A 92 -12.69 -2.84 -8.09
C PRO A 92 -11.96 -2.57 -9.42
N GLU A 93 -12.64 -1.96 -10.41
CA GLU A 93 -12.03 -1.64 -11.70
C GLU A 93 -10.96 -0.54 -11.62
N ASN A 94 -11.04 0.31 -10.62
CA ASN A 94 -10.04 1.36 -10.39
C ASN A 94 -8.74 0.80 -9.77
N GLY A 95 -8.76 -0.42 -9.25
CA GLY A 95 -7.62 -1.04 -8.60
C GLY A 95 -6.98 -0.13 -7.54
N LEU A 96 -5.66 -0.10 -7.48
CA LEU A 96 -4.90 0.75 -6.56
C LEU A 96 -4.88 2.24 -6.97
N ALA A 97 -5.47 2.58 -8.13
CA ALA A 97 -5.59 3.94 -8.66
C ALA A 97 -6.84 4.69 -8.19
N ASP A 98 -7.60 4.11 -7.29
CA ASP A 98 -8.85 4.69 -6.83
C ASP A 98 -8.63 5.99 -6.06
N THR A 99 -9.27 7.07 -6.51
CA THR A 99 -9.11 8.40 -5.91
C THR A 99 -9.61 8.42 -4.46
N GLU A 100 -10.75 7.78 -4.18
CA GLU A 100 -11.33 7.76 -2.83
C GLU A 100 -10.49 6.90 -1.88
N GLY A 101 -10.07 5.71 -2.32
CA GLY A 101 -9.21 4.83 -1.55
C GLY A 101 -7.87 5.47 -1.20
N ASN A 102 -7.24 6.13 -2.19
CA ASN A 102 -5.99 6.85 -1.98
C ASN A 102 -6.16 8.03 -1.00
N LEU A 103 -7.24 8.82 -1.14
CA LEU A 103 -7.51 9.94 -0.24
C LEU A 103 -7.77 9.49 1.20
N LYS A 104 -8.54 8.42 1.40
CA LYS A 104 -8.75 7.82 2.72
C LYS A 104 -7.43 7.38 3.36
N ALA A 105 -6.52 6.78 2.59
CA ALA A 105 -5.22 6.37 3.09
C ALA A 105 -4.33 7.56 3.48
N LEU A 106 -4.27 8.62 2.65
CA LEU A 106 -3.57 9.86 3.00
C LEU A 106 -4.11 10.46 4.29
N ASN A 107 -5.43 10.54 4.45
CA ASN A 107 -6.07 11.03 5.66
C ASN A 107 -5.85 10.13 6.89
N ALA A 108 -5.61 8.83 6.69
CA ALA A 108 -5.26 7.89 7.75
C ALA A 108 -3.79 7.98 8.18
N GLY A 109 -2.95 8.72 7.46
CA GLY A 109 -1.54 8.94 7.81
C GLY A 109 -0.53 8.42 6.80
N ALA A 110 -0.96 7.88 5.66
CA ALA A 110 -0.05 7.56 4.55
C ALA A 110 0.53 8.85 3.95
N ASN A 111 1.72 8.75 3.35
CA ASN A 111 2.44 9.92 2.83
C ASN A 111 3.21 9.63 1.54
N MET A 112 3.00 8.49 0.92
CA MET A 112 3.73 8.10 -0.29
C MET A 112 2.79 7.56 -1.36
N LEU A 113 2.97 8.04 -2.58
CA LEU A 113 2.31 7.57 -3.79
C LEU A 113 3.35 7.24 -4.86
N PHE A 114 3.13 6.17 -5.60
CA PHE A 114 3.97 5.78 -6.72
C PHE A 114 3.43 6.33 -8.02
N ALA A 115 4.32 6.84 -8.88
CA ALA A 115 4.03 7.07 -10.29
C ALA A 115 4.55 5.89 -11.11
N ASP A 116 3.71 5.33 -11.97
CA ASP A 116 4.16 4.41 -12.99
C ASP A 116 4.76 5.22 -14.14
N MET A 117 6.04 4.98 -14.40
CA MET A 117 6.78 5.67 -15.47
C MET A 117 6.84 4.83 -16.75
N LEU A 118 6.27 3.63 -16.75
CA LEU A 118 6.18 2.81 -17.94
C LEU A 118 5.01 3.28 -18.84
N PRO A 119 5.17 3.26 -20.16
CA PRO A 119 4.04 3.42 -21.07
C PRO A 119 2.96 2.36 -20.80
N ASP A 120 1.70 2.74 -20.88
CA ASP A 120 0.54 1.87 -20.57
C ASP A 120 0.58 0.51 -21.28
N ALA A 121 1.05 0.52 -22.55
CA ALA A 121 1.17 -0.72 -23.34
C ALA A 121 2.16 -1.73 -22.74
N LEU A 122 3.22 -1.24 -22.08
CA LEU A 122 4.21 -2.07 -21.40
C LEU A 122 3.77 -2.40 -19.98
N ALA A 123 3.19 -1.46 -19.25
CA ALA A 123 2.74 -1.64 -17.87
C ALA A 123 1.72 -2.78 -17.75
N LYS A 124 0.83 -2.92 -18.73
CA LYS A 124 -0.15 -4.03 -18.80
C LYS A 124 0.48 -5.42 -18.84
N SER A 125 1.68 -5.55 -19.38
CA SER A 125 2.41 -6.81 -19.46
C SER A 125 2.98 -7.27 -18.11
N PHE A 126 3.08 -6.38 -17.13
CA PHE A 126 3.62 -6.62 -15.80
C PHE A 126 2.54 -6.62 -14.71
N SER A 127 1.31 -6.97 -15.07
CA SER A 127 0.21 -7.05 -14.09
C SER A 127 0.47 -8.18 -13.10
N VAL A 128 0.65 -7.82 -11.84
CA VAL A 128 0.70 -8.77 -10.71
C VAL A 128 -0.65 -8.93 -10.02
N VAL A 129 -1.60 -8.08 -10.37
CA VAL A 129 -3.02 -8.11 -9.95
C VAL A 129 -3.89 -7.89 -11.17
N ASP A 130 -5.09 -8.44 -11.14
CA ASP A 130 -6.08 -8.21 -12.19
C ASP A 130 -6.44 -6.72 -12.23
N ASN A 131 -6.69 -6.19 -13.42
CA ASN A 131 -7.07 -4.79 -13.65
C ASN A 131 -6.06 -3.74 -13.10
N ARG A 132 -4.76 -4.00 -13.25
CA ARG A 132 -3.75 -2.99 -12.92
C ARG A 132 -4.00 -1.70 -13.70
N THR A 133 -4.23 -0.62 -12.99
CA THR A 133 -4.33 0.73 -13.53
C THR A 133 -3.03 1.46 -13.26
N THR A 134 -2.46 2.10 -14.28
CA THR A 134 -1.25 2.90 -14.15
C THR A 134 -1.58 4.29 -13.60
N LEU A 135 -0.76 4.75 -12.67
CA LEU A 135 -0.88 6.07 -12.04
C LEU A 135 0.24 6.98 -12.51
N GLY A 136 -0.11 8.00 -13.28
CA GLY A 136 0.82 9.04 -13.67
C GLY A 136 0.97 10.15 -12.61
N LEU A 137 1.92 11.06 -12.85
CA LEU A 137 2.19 12.20 -11.96
C LEU A 137 0.98 13.11 -11.75
N ASP A 138 0.07 13.21 -12.71
CA ASP A 138 -1.13 14.05 -12.58
C ASP A 138 -2.09 13.52 -11.53
N HIS A 139 -2.20 12.19 -11.39
CA HIS A 139 -2.96 11.59 -10.29
C HIS A 139 -2.35 11.95 -8.93
N ILE A 140 -1.01 11.86 -8.80
CA ILE A 140 -0.32 12.20 -7.55
C ILE A 140 -0.55 13.66 -7.17
N LYS A 141 -0.41 14.59 -8.13
CA LYS A 141 -0.71 16.02 -7.91
C LYS A 141 -2.14 16.22 -7.43
N LYS A 142 -3.10 15.62 -8.13
CA LYS A 142 -4.52 15.66 -7.74
C LYS A 142 -4.74 15.15 -6.32
N MET A 143 -4.10 14.06 -5.94
CA MET A 143 -4.24 13.48 -4.60
C MET A 143 -3.63 14.39 -3.52
N ALA A 144 -2.47 14.98 -3.77
CA ALA A 144 -1.84 15.94 -2.88
C ALA A 144 -2.75 17.16 -2.65
N ASP A 145 -3.29 17.73 -3.73
CA ASP A 145 -4.21 18.88 -3.66
C ASP A 145 -5.47 18.54 -2.86
N LEU A 146 -6.09 17.39 -3.11
CA LEU A 146 -7.30 16.96 -2.39
C LEU A 146 -7.04 16.68 -0.91
N ALA A 147 -5.85 16.19 -0.56
CA ALA A 147 -5.46 15.93 0.82
C ALA A 147 -4.90 17.18 1.54
N GLY A 148 -4.74 18.30 0.86
CA GLY A 148 -4.09 19.51 1.40
C GLY A 148 -2.61 19.31 1.72
N MET A 149 -1.94 18.41 1.01
CA MET A 149 -0.53 18.04 1.19
C MET A 149 0.35 18.69 0.12
N GLN A 150 1.63 18.85 0.45
CA GLN A 150 2.63 19.31 -0.50
C GLN A 150 3.48 18.14 -1.00
N LEU A 151 3.77 18.12 -2.31
CA LEU A 151 4.70 17.16 -2.87
C LEU A 151 6.13 17.55 -2.53
N LEU A 152 6.88 16.60 -2.00
CA LEU A 152 8.32 16.72 -1.79
C LEU A 152 9.04 16.05 -2.96
N TYR A 153 9.81 16.82 -3.68
CA TYR A 153 10.73 16.34 -4.71
C TYR A 153 12.12 16.21 -4.08
N LYS A 154 12.59 14.99 -3.95
CA LYS A 154 13.97 14.71 -3.49
C LYS A 154 14.77 14.08 -4.59
#